data_20de7a0243175020b61a00eddc88d43e
#
_entry.id   20de7a0243175020b61a00eddc88d43e
#
_cell.length_a   1.000
_cell.length_b   1.000
_cell.length_c   1.000
_cell.angle_alpha   90.00
_cell.angle_beta   90.00
_cell.angle_gamma   90.00
#
_symmetry.space_group_name_H-M   'P 1'
#
loop_
_entity.id
_entity.type
_entity.pdbx_description
1 polymer ?
#
loop_
_entity_poly.entity_id
_entity_poly.type
_entity_poly.pdbx_seq_one_letter_code
_entity_poly.pdbx_strand_id
1 'polypeptide(L)'
;MFIKPKSLLFYFVIVLMSSTAWSQDSLKIKQFDANIIRMDKIMSKTGGSLEHLTVIYRQLKESADINQTAFDSMNKKYDKYVFNERILYIGEMNKTHELERALVSLAILEQEFPDNNQVKDLSAITKAATTERLAKNLKESKTSFTIEPSLSVFTIGKPLEEFTFFQSPGVNLMYGLGLYKVFNVHESYRRGFKKKFAYSQIGFKIDYFNGTGQSINEEVALGYINPQVSFIANRSLGLDIGYALIQETTLPVDKGLCSFNLNAEFPIEFLSLGLNARVLTDFNEVNHIQYGLSLKYIFKLGNTLSQADLEGIQKSIETISIK
;
A
#
# COMPACT_ATOMS: atom_id res chain seq x y z
N MET A 1 12.54 16.75 -90.61
CA MET A 1 12.61 17.54 -89.37
C MET A 1 13.34 16.72 -88.32
N PHE A 2 14.66 16.83 -88.10
CA PHE A 2 15.43 15.98 -87.23
C PHE A 2 15.44 16.57 -85.82
N ILE A 3 14.74 15.93 -84.90
CA ILE A 3 14.74 16.30 -83.51
C ILE A 3 16.17 16.07 -82.97
N LYS A 4 16.86 17.12 -82.49
CA LYS A 4 18.23 16.99 -81.97
C LYS A 4 18.20 16.02 -80.71
N PRO A 5 19.16 15.07 -80.68
CA PRO A 5 19.14 14.01 -79.58
C PRO A 5 19.22 14.58 -78.15
N LYS A 6 19.73 15.84 -77.99
CA LYS A 6 19.76 16.52 -76.67
C LYS A 6 18.39 16.94 -76.15
N SER A 7 17.41 17.21 -77.02
CA SER A 7 16.05 17.55 -76.59
C SER A 7 15.25 16.31 -76.17
N LEU A 8 15.54 15.15 -76.76
CA LEU A 8 14.88 13.87 -76.35
C LEU A 8 15.32 13.41 -74.97
N LEU A 9 16.64 13.58 -74.65
CA LEU A 9 17.19 13.26 -73.33
C LEU A 9 16.60 14.16 -72.24
N PHE A 10 16.40 15.45 -72.55
CA PHE A 10 15.80 16.40 -71.60
C PHE A 10 14.34 16.06 -71.28
N TYR A 11 13.54 15.69 -72.29
CA TYR A 11 12.17 15.23 -72.12
C TYR A 11 12.11 13.93 -71.32
N PHE A 12 13.04 13.01 -71.56
CA PHE A 12 13.08 11.72 -70.82
C PHE A 12 13.45 11.93 -69.34
N VAL A 13 14.36 12.85 -69.03
CA VAL A 13 14.73 13.24 -67.66
C VAL A 13 13.55 13.91 -66.94
N ILE A 14 12.79 14.80 -67.60
CA ILE A 14 11.60 15.46 -67.03
C ILE A 14 10.52 14.41 -66.77
N VAL A 15 10.27 13.48 -67.67
CA VAL A 15 9.27 12.41 -67.47
C VAL A 15 9.69 11.45 -66.36
N LEU A 16 10.98 11.11 -66.26
CA LEU A 16 11.49 10.31 -65.14
C LEU A 16 11.39 11.05 -63.81
N MET A 17 11.74 12.33 -63.76
CA MET A 17 11.60 13.12 -62.52
C MET A 17 10.14 13.33 -62.13
N SER A 18 9.23 13.51 -63.07
CA SER A 18 7.80 13.61 -62.80
C SER A 18 7.21 12.28 -62.34
N SER A 19 7.65 11.14 -62.91
CA SER A 19 7.19 9.82 -62.49
C SER A 19 7.67 9.41 -61.08
N THR A 20 8.89 9.81 -60.69
CA THR A 20 9.43 9.59 -59.36
C THR A 20 8.75 10.47 -58.29
N ALA A 21 8.43 11.73 -58.62
CA ALA A 21 7.68 12.61 -57.75
C ALA A 21 6.26 12.08 -57.53
N TRP A 22 5.55 11.61 -58.57
CA TRP A 22 4.23 11.01 -58.49
C TRP A 22 4.24 9.71 -57.65
N SER A 23 5.30 8.91 -57.73
CA SER A 23 5.42 7.69 -56.92
C SER A 23 5.65 8.00 -55.44
N GLN A 24 6.40 9.05 -55.11
CA GLN A 24 6.63 9.47 -53.73
C GLN A 24 5.38 10.07 -53.09
N ASP A 25 4.61 10.88 -53.81
CA ASP A 25 3.35 11.44 -53.28
C ASP A 25 2.28 10.35 -53.06
N SER A 26 2.19 9.39 -53.96
CA SER A 26 1.33 8.22 -53.82
C SER A 26 1.70 7.38 -52.59
N LEU A 27 2.99 7.25 -52.27
CA LEU A 27 3.47 6.52 -51.11
C LEU A 27 3.14 7.26 -49.80
N LYS A 28 3.30 8.60 -49.77
CA LYS A 28 2.96 9.45 -48.62
C LYS A 28 1.47 9.38 -48.29
N ILE A 29 0.61 9.46 -49.32
CA ILE A 29 -0.85 9.33 -49.17
C ILE A 29 -1.21 7.97 -48.54
N LYS A 30 -0.68 6.86 -49.06
CA LYS A 30 -0.91 5.53 -48.51
C LYS A 30 -0.45 5.39 -47.05
N GLN A 31 0.65 6.01 -46.69
CA GLN A 31 1.17 5.99 -45.33
C GLN A 31 0.33 6.82 -44.38
N PHE A 32 -0.17 7.97 -44.83
CA PHE A 32 -1.10 8.81 -44.09
C PHE A 32 -2.40 8.03 -43.77
N ASP A 33 -3.04 7.44 -44.78
CA ASP A 33 -4.26 6.64 -44.62
C ASP A 33 -4.05 5.43 -43.71
N ALA A 34 -2.92 4.74 -43.85
CA ALA A 34 -2.56 3.64 -42.97
C ALA A 34 -2.39 4.07 -41.50
N ASN A 35 -1.83 5.25 -41.25
CA ASN A 35 -1.69 5.80 -39.90
C ASN A 35 -3.04 6.18 -39.30
N ILE A 36 -3.98 6.75 -40.08
CA ILE A 36 -5.35 7.01 -39.65
C ILE A 36 -6.05 5.71 -39.20
N ILE A 37 -5.99 4.66 -40.03
CA ILE A 37 -6.58 3.36 -39.71
C ILE A 37 -5.96 2.75 -38.46
N ARG A 38 -4.64 2.84 -38.31
CA ARG A 38 -3.93 2.34 -37.12
C ARG A 38 -4.35 3.08 -35.85
N MET A 39 -4.45 4.40 -35.91
CA MET A 39 -4.92 5.21 -34.77
C MET A 39 -6.34 4.83 -34.36
N ASP A 40 -7.26 4.77 -35.31
CA ASP A 40 -8.66 4.39 -35.06
C ASP A 40 -8.75 3.00 -34.42
N LYS A 41 -7.93 2.03 -34.86
CA LYS A 41 -7.87 0.69 -34.32
C LYS A 41 -7.30 0.66 -32.88
N ILE A 42 -6.32 1.50 -32.55
CA ILE A 42 -5.76 1.59 -31.19
C ILE A 42 -6.79 2.24 -30.26
N MET A 43 -7.39 3.36 -30.67
CA MET A 43 -8.39 4.09 -29.88
C MET A 43 -9.69 3.32 -29.67
N SER A 44 -10.01 2.35 -30.54
CA SER A 44 -11.19 1.47 -30.37
C SER A 44 -10.96 0.35 -29.35
N LYS A 45 -9.72 0.12 -28.90
CA LYS A 45 -9.39 -0.89 -27.89
C LYS A 45 -9.21 -0.24 -26.52
N THR A 46 -9.88 -0.77 -25.53
CA THR A 46 -9.68 -0.39 -24.12
C THR A 46 -8.24 -0.74 -23.71
N GLY A 47 -7.48 0.23 -23.22
CA GLY A 47 -6.09 0.00 -22.76
C GLY A 47 -5.04 -0.02 -23.88
N GLY A 48 -5.30 0.68 -25.00
CA GLY A 48 -4.27 0.89 -26.03
C GLY A 48 -3.07 1.66 -25.50
N SER A 49 -1.86 1.33 -25.97
CA SER A 49 -0.63 2.02 -25.55
C SER A 49 -0.63 3.48 -26.02
N LEU A 50 -0.75 4.40 -25.06
CA LEU A 50 -0.64 5.85 -25.31
C LEU A 50 0.68 6.24 -25.97
N GLU A 51 1.80 5.58 -25.62
CA GLU A 51 3.10 5.82 -26.23
C GLU A 51 3.07 5.50 -27.72
N HIS A 52 2.53 4.35 -28.08
CA HIS A 52 2.42 3.94 -29.47
C HIS A 52 1.50 4.87 -30.27
N LEU A 53 0.38 5.26 -29.67
CA LEU A 53 -0.57 6.20 -30.25
C LEU A 53 0.08 7.57 -30.48
N THR A 54 0.88 8.07 -29.53
CA THR A 54 1.58 9.37 -29.63
C THR A 54 2.59 9.38 -30.76
N VAL A 55 3.32 8.29 -30.98
CA VAL A 55 4.26 8.15 -32.10
C VAL A 55 3.54 8.25 -33.44
N ILE A 56 2.45 7.52 -33.62
CA ILE A 56 1.66 7.53 -34.86
C ILE A 56 1.02 8.91 -35.07
N TYR A 57 0.49 9.54 -34.00
CA TYR A 57 -0.08 10.88 -34.06
C TYR A 57 0.95 11.93 -34.51
N ARG A 58 2.20 11.87 -34.03
CA ARG A 58 3.27 12.76 -34.47
C ARG A 58 3.55 12.60 -35.95
N GLN A 59 3.66 11.38 -36.46
CA GLN A 59 3.84 11.10 -37.88
C GLN A 59 2.67 11.62 -38.73
N LEU A 60 1.43 11.48 -38.22
CA LEU A 60 0.24 11.98 -38.89
C LEU A 60 0.24 13.53 -38.95
N LYS A 61 0.64 14.18 -37.85
CA LYS A 61 0.78 15.65 -37.78
C LYS A 61 1.80 16.20 -38.72
N GLU A 62 2.94 15.52 -38.91
CA GLU A 62 4.00 15.89 -39.85
C GLU A 62 3.55 15.80 -41.32
N SER A 63 2.49 15.07 -41.61
CA SER A 63 1.94 14.85 -42.94
C SER A 63 0.49 15.37 -43.09
N ALA A 64 0.07 16.28 -42.21
CA ALA A 64 -1.30 16.80 -42.16
C ALA A 64 -1.73 17.58 -43.44
N ASP A 65 -0.77 18.15 -44.17
CA ASP A 65 -0.94 18.83 -45.44
C ASP A 65 -1.51 17.93 -46.56
N ILE A 66 -1.32 16.63 -46.45
CA ILE A 66 -1.86 15.64 -47.38
C ILE A 66 -3.40 15.62 -47.39
N ASN A 67 -4.02 15.65 -46.21
CA ASN A 67 -5.47 15.72 -46.02
C ASN A 67 -5.82 16.38 -44.70
N GLN A 68 -5.90 17.69 -44.68
CA GLN A 68 -6.16 18.48 -43.46
C GLN A 68 -7.49 18.13 -42.82
N THR A 69 -8.54 17.90 -43.60
CA THR A 69 -9.88 17.55 -43.05
C THR A 69 -9.87 16.21 -42.33
N ALA A 70 -9.21 15.20 -42.88
CA ALA A 70 -9.06 13.91 -42.25
C ALA A 70 -8.19 14.01 -40.98
N PHE A 71 -7.12 14.81 -41.04
CA PHE A 71 -6.28 15.08 -39.87
C PHE A 71 -7.06 15.77 -38.74
N ASP A 72 -7.81 16.85 -39.03
CA ASP A 72 -8.60 17.57 -38.02
C ASP A 72 -9.67 16.68 -37.36
N SER A 73 -10.31 15.81 -38.13
CA SER A 73 -11.24 14.82 -37.59
C SER A 73 -10.55 13.83 -36.66
N MET A 74 -9.36 13.33 -37.05
CA MET A 74 -8.59 12.40 -36.24
C MET A 74 -8.01 13.07 -35.00
N ASN A 75 -7.55 14.34 -35.11
CA ASN A 75 -7.07 15.13 -33.99
C ASN A 75 -8.13 15.26 -32.89
N LYS A 76 -9.37 15.60 -33.24
CA LYS A 76 -10.47 15.66 -32.26
C LYS A 76 -10.73 14.32 -31.56
N LYS A 77 -10.66 13.22 -32.30
CA LYS A 77 -10.79 11.87 -31.70
C LYS A 77 -9.63 11.57 -30.77
N TYR A 78 -8.40 11.90 -31.17
CA TYR A 78 -7.19 11.71 -30.39
C TYR A 78 -7.24 12.48 -29.07
N ASP A 79 -7.55 13.76 -29.11
CA ASP A 79 -7.64 14.62 -27.93
C ASP A 79 -8.70 14.07 -26.93
N LYS A 80 -9.86 13.65 -27.44
CA LYS A 80 -10.89 13.03 -26.61
C LYS A 80 -10.43 11.71 -26.00
N TYR A 81 -9.73 10.88 -26.76
CA TYR A 81 -9.20 9.61 -26.28
C TYR A 81 -8.16 9.82 -25.20
N VAL A 82 -7.17 10.68 -25.42
CA VAL A 82 -6.10 11.00 -24.47
C VAL A 82 -6.70 11.58 -23.18
N PHE A 83 -7.67 12.47 -23.29
CA PHE A 83 -8.38 12.99 -22.12
C PHE A 83 -9.03 11.89 -21.30
N ASN A 84 -9.80 10.99 -21.94
CA ASN A 84 -10.46 9.89 -21.25
C ASN A 84 -9.46 8.91 -20.58
N GLU A 85 -8.37 8.58 -21.28
CA GLU A 85 -7.31 7.71 -20.72
C GLU A 85 -6.63 8.35 -19.50
N ARG A 86 -6.38 9.66 -19.52
CA ARG A 86 -5.85 10.39 -18.36
C ARG A 86 -6.81 10.38 -17.17
N ILE A 87 -8.11 10.58 -17.39
CA ILE A 87 -9.14 10.49 -16.36
C ILE A 87 -9.16 9.08 -15.74
N LEU A 88 -9.15 8.04 -16.57
CA LEU A 88 -9.12 6.64 -16.11
C LEU A 88 -7.85 6.35 -15.32
N TYR A 89 -6.71 6.81 -15.79
CA TYR A 89 -5.42 6.62 -15.12
C TYR A 89 -5.39 7.26 -13.72
N ILE A 90 -5.88 8.49 -13.56
CA ILE A 90 -6.00 9.14 -12.27
C ILE A 90 -7.00 8.39 -11.37
N GLY A 91 -8.11 7.92 -11.92
CA GLY A 91 -9.08 7.09 -11.21
C GLY A 91 -8.46 5.79 -10.66
N GLU A 92 -7.63 5.12 -11.45
CA GLU A 92 -6.90 3.92 -11.01
C GLU A 92 -5.85 4.25 -9.93
N MET A 93 -5.11 5.35 -10.08
CA MET A 93 -4.17 5.82 -9.04
C MET A 93 -4.88 6.10 -7.71
N ASN A 94 -6.08 6.66 -7.73
CA ASN A 94 -6.88 6.87 -6.53
C ASN A 94 -7.24 5.53 -5.87
N LYS A 95 -7.64 4.52 -6.64
CA LYS A 95 -7.96 3.17 -6.14
C LYS A 95 -6.73 2.45 -5.59
N THR A 96 -5.58 2.59 -6.24
CA THR A 96 -4.31 1.97 -5.80
C THR A 96 -3.60 2.77 -4.71
N HIS A 97 -4.18 3.88 -4.27
CA HIS A 97 -3.60 4.80 -3.28
C HIS A 97 -2.28 5.45 -3.70
N GLU A 98 -2.04 5.65 -4.98
CA GLU A 98 -0.91 6.43 -5.52
C GLU A 98 -1.26 7.93 -5.60
N LEU A 99 -1.76 8.48 -4.50
CA LEU A 99 -2.42 9.79 -4.44
C LEU A 99 -1.50 10.98 -4.81
N GLU A 100 -0.20 10.90 -4.52
CA GLU A 100 0.75 11.95 -4.93
C GLU A 100 0.86 12.05 -6.45
N ARG A 101 0.94 10.89 -7.14
CA ARG A 101 0.96 10.85 -8.61
C ARG A 101 -0.37 11.29 -9.21
N ALA A 102 -1.47 10.89 -8.58
CA ALA A 102 -2.80 11.31 -8.99
C ALA A 102 -2.94 12.84 -8.92
N LEU A 103 -2.46 13.49 -7.85
CA LEU A 103 -2.49 14.94 -7.70
C LEU A 103 -1.65 15.66 -8.77
N VAL A 104 -0.43 15.19 -9.05
CA VAL A 104 0.42 15.78 -10.10
C VAL A 104 -0.23 15.65 -11.47
N SER A 105 -0.74 14.47 -11.82
CA SER A 105 -1.43 14.24 -13.09
C SER A 105 -2.70 15.07 -13.22
N LEU A 106 -3.41 15.26 -12.11
CA LEU A 106 -4.60 16.08 -12.03
C LEU A 106 -4.30 17.56 -12.21
N ALA A 107 -3.22 18.07 -11.61
CA ALA A 107 -2.80 19.47 -11.76
C ALA A 107 -2.55 19.84 -13.23
N ILE A 108 -1.95 18.91 -14.00
CA ILE A 108 -1.76 19.11 -15.44
C ILE A 108 -3.12 19.17 -16.17
N LEU A 109 -4.05 18.27 -15.82
CA LEU A 109 -5.40 18.30 -16.41
C LEU A 109 -6.20 19.54 -16.06
N GLU A 110 -6.08 20.04 -14.81
CA GLU A 110 -6.75 21.28 -14.37
C GLU A 110 -6.23 22.50 -15.15
N GLN A 111 -4.94 22.53 -15.51
CA GLN A 111 -4.38 23.59 -16.34
C GLN A 111 -4.85 23.50 -17.79
N GLU A 112 -4.91 22.30 -18.35
CA GLU A 112 -5.35 22.09 -19.74
C GLU A 112 -6.87 22.27 -19.92
N PHE A 113 -7.65 21.91 -18.91
CA PHE A 113 -9.13 21.87 -18.97
C PHE A 113 -9.80 22.50 -17.71
N PRO A 114 -9.59 23.79 -17.44
CA PRO A 114 -10.01 24.42 -16.17
C PRO A 114 -11.51 24.43 -15.94
N ASP A 115 -12.30 24.43 -17.00
CA ASP A 115 -13.78 24.50 -16.92
C ASP A 115 -14.47 23.15 -17.10
N ASN A 116 -13.72 22.05 -17.23
CA ASN A 116 -14.28 20.73 -17.41
C ASN A 116 -14.83 20.16 -16.09
N ASN A 117 -16.11 19.84 -16.03
CA ASN A 117 -16.77 19.33 -14.82
C ASN A 117 -16.20 17.97 -14.37
N GLN A 118 -15.82 17.07 -15.29
CA GLN A 118 -15.23 15.78 -14.93
C GLN A 118 -13.87 15.97 -14.24
N VAL A 119 -13.09 16.95 -14.66
CA VAL A 119 -11.81 17.29 -14.03
C VAL A 119 -12.04 17.86 -12.64
N LYS A 120 -13.03 18.76 -12.47
CA LYS A 120 -13.40 19.35 -11.17
C LYS A 120 -13.87 18.27 -10.18
N ASP A 121 -14.72 17.36 -10.61
CA ASP A 121 -15.22 16.25 -9.78
C ASP A 121 -14.06 15.31 -9.36
N LEU A 122 -13.21 14.93 -10.32
CA LEU A 122 -12.05 14.09 -10.05
C LEU A 122 -11.07 14.78 -9.10
N SER A 123 -10.90 16.09 -9.24
CA SER A 123 -10.11 16.92 -8.34
C SER A 123 -10.63 16.87 -6.91
N ALA A 124 -11.92 17.07 -6.73
CA ALA A 124 -12.54 17.02 -5.41
C ALA A 124 -12.33 15.64 -4.75
N ILE A 125 -12.56 14.56 -5.49
CA ILE A 125 -12.37 13.18 -5.01
C ILE A 125 -10.90 12.94 -4.62
N THR A 126 -9.96 13.28 -5.50
CA THR A 126 -8.52 13.05 -5.27
C THR A 126 -8.00 13.84 -4.08
N LYS A 127 -8.36 15.12 -3.98
CA LYS A 127 -7.98 15.99 -2.85
C LYS A 127 -8.57 15.49 -1.54
N ALA A 128 -9.85 15.07 -1.52
CA ALA A 128 -10.48 14.50 -0.33
C ALA A 128 -9.79 13.20 0.13
N ALA A 129 -9.53 12.25 -0.77
CA ALA A 129 -8.82 11.02 -0.47
C ALA A 129 -7.40 11.26 0.05
N THR A 130 -6.70 12.25 -0.52
CA THR A 130 -5.36 12.65 -0.07
C THR A 130 -5.41 13.27 1.32
N THR A 131 -6.37 14.16 1.58
CA THR A 131 -6.58 14.78 2.90
C THR A 131 -6.83 13.73 3.96
N GLU A 132 -7.73 12.80 3.71
CA GLU A 132 -8.04 11.71 4.64
C GLU A 132 -6.80 10.87 4.96
N ARG A 133 -6.02 10.51 3.94
CA ARG A 133 -4.80 9.74 4.12
C ARG A 133 -3.73 10.49 4.91
N LEU A 134 -3.48 11.76 4.57
CA LEU A 134 -2.50 12.59 5.30
C LEU A 134 -2.94 12.79 6.74
N ALA A 135 -4.23 13.03 6.99
CA ALA A 135 -4.78 13.14 8.33
C ALA A 135 -4.62 11.84 9.13
N LYS A 136 -4.91 10.67 8.52
CA LYS A 136 -4.69 9.35 9.13
C LYS A 136 -3.21 9.16 9.50
N ASN A 137 -2.30 9.47 8.58
CA ASN A 137 -0.87 9.35 8.80
C ASN A 137 -0.39 10.27 9.94
N LEU A 138 -0.85 11.51 9.94
CA LEU A 138 -0.47 12.47 10.96
C LEU A 138 -1.00 12.08 12.35
N LYS A 139 -2.24 11.56 12.44
CA LYS A 139 -2.78 10.97 13.67
C LYS A 139 -1.90 9.83 14.19
N GLU A 140 -1.49 8.91 13.31
CA GLU A 140 -0.60 7.81 13.68
C GLU A 140 0.73 8.33 14.24
N SER A 141 1.32 9.35 13.62
CA SER A 141 2.58 9.95 14.07
C SER A 141 2.48 10.66 15.41
N LYS A 142 1.29 11.13 15.80
CA LYS A 142 1.01 11.81 17.08
C LYS A 142 0.61 10.85 18.19
N THR A 143 0.43 9.56 17.92
CA THR A 143 0.09 8.59 18.97
C THR A 143 1.19 8.56 20.05
N SER A 144 0.82 8.90 21.28
CA SER A 144 1.75 8.96 22.40
C SER A 144 1.67 7.75 23.31
N PHE A 145 0.46 7.22 23.46
CA PHE A 145 0.18 6.07 24.31
C PHE A 145 -0.79 5.13 23.61
N THR A 146 -0.71 3.84 23.98
CA THR A 146 -1.74 2.86 23.62
C THR A 146 -2.23 2.11 24.87
N ILE A 147 -3.52 1.73 24.85
CA ILE A 147 -4.11 0.80 25.79
C ILE A 147 -4.49 -0.44 24.99
N GLU A 148 -4.02 -1.59 25.40
CA GLU A 148 -4.13 -2.82 24.61
C GLU A 148 -4.74 -3.97 25.46
N PRO A 149 -6.08 -4.04 25.56
CA PRO A 149 -6.72 -5.25 26.05
C PRO A 149 -6.45 -6.41 25.09
N SER A 150 -6.17 -7.58 25.64
CA SER A 150 -5.86 -8.78 24.88
C SER A 150 -6.61 -9.99 25.42
N LEU A 151 -6.98 -10.86 24.49
CA LEU A 151 -7.47 -12.21 24.75
C LEU A 151 -6.51 -13.17 24.06
N SER A 152 -6.05 -14.16 24.80
CA SER A 152 -5.14 -15.17 24.27
C SER A 152 -5.63 -16.57 24.60
N VAL A 153 -5.31 -17.48 23.70
CA VAL A 153 -5.55 -18.91 23.86
C VAL A 153 -4.20 -19.58 23.98
N PHE A 154 -3.97 -20.30 25.07
CA PHE A 154 -2.72 -20.98 25.33
C PHE A 154 -2.87 -22.46 25.52
N THR A 155 -1.84 -23.20 25.10
CA THR A 155 -1.61 -24.58 25.50
C THR A 155 -0.47 -24.60 26.52
N ILE A 156 -0.59 -25.48 27.52
CA ILE A 156 0.46 -25.74 28.50
C ILE A 156 1.26 -26.95 28.01
N GLY A 157 2.59 -26.79 27.85
CA GLY A 157 3.47 -27.87 27.40
C GLY A 157 4.66 -28.07 28.33
N LYS A 158 5.21 -29.27 28.35
CA LYS A 158 6.53 -29.53 28.95
C LYS A 158 7.63 -29.05 27.99
N PRO A 159 8.82 -28.63 28.50
CA PRO A 159 9.92 -28.28 27.66
C PRO A 159 10.44 -29.48 26.86
N LEU A 160 10.44 -29.38 25.58
CA LEU A 160 11.29 -30.02 24.56
C LEU A 160 11.22 -31.54 24.30
N GLU A 161 10.54 -32.36 25.07
CA GLU A 161 10.58 -33.79 24.77
C GLU A 161 9.47 -34.29 23.82
N GLU A 162 8.33 -33.61 23.74
CA GLU A 162 7.28 -33.96 22.76
C GLU A 162 6.53 -32.71 22.28
N PHE A 163 6.82 -32.27 21.08
CA PHE A 163 6.04 -31.27 20.35
C PHE A 163 4.71 -31.85 19.87
N THR A 164 3.77 -32.05 20.76
CA THR A 164 2.41 -32.41 20.38
C THR A 164 1.48 -31.22 20.54
N PHE A 165 1.45 -30.37 19.50
CA PHE A 165 0.60 -29.17 19.42
C PHE A 165 -0.90 -29.44 19.56
N PHE A 166 -1.34 -30.68 19.53
CA PHE A 166 -2.76 -31.06 19.42
C PHE A 166 -3.27 -32.08 20.46
N GLN A 167 -2.51 -32.41 21.47
CA GLN A 167 -2.94 -33.41 22.48
C GLN A 167 -3.32 -32.84 23.85
N SER A 168 -3.32 -31.52 24.02
CA SER A 168 -3.81 -30.93 25.29
C SER A 168 -5.33 -30.82 25.26
N PRO A 169 -6.07 -31.48 26.15
CA PRO A 169 -7.53 -31.45 26.16
C PRO A 169 -8.11 -30.17 26.80
N GLY A 170 -7.47 -29.02 26.63
CA GLY A 170 -8.00 -27.77 27.19
C GLY A 170 -7.55 -26.54 26.42
N VAL A 171 -8.49 -25.79 25.86
CA VAL A 171 -8.28 -24.42 25.41
C VAL A 171 -8.26 -23.53 26.63
N ASN A 172 -7.08 -23.04 27.02
CA ASN A 172 -6.93 -22.15 28.16
C ASN A 172 -6.95 -20.70 27.74
N LEU A 173 -7.77 -19.91 28.40
CA LEU A 173 -7.92 -18.49 28.10
C LEU A 173 -7.02 -17.64 29.00
N MET A 174 -6.40 -16.65 28.43
CA MET A 174 -5.66 -15.62 29.17
C MET A 174 -6.18 -14.24 28.76
N TYR A 175 -6.44 -13.43 29.76
CA TYR A 175 -6.86 -12.04 29.60
C TYR A 175 -5.69 -11.14 29.95
N GLY A 176 -5.44 -10.13 29.12
CA GLY A 176 -4.36 -9.18 29.32
C GLY A 176 -4.81 -7.75 29.13
N LEU A 177 -4.14 -6.86 29.83
CA LEU A 177 -4.28 -5.41 29.67
C LEU A 177 -2.91 -4.77 29.68
N GLY A 178 -2.53 -4.09 28.59
CA GLY A 178 -1.30 -3.36 28.47
C GLY A 178 -1.53 -1.86 28.37
N LEU A 179 -0.62 -1.08 28.97
CA LEU A 179 -0.50 0.36 28.83
C LEU A 179 0.91 0.68 28.36
N TYR A 180 1.02 1.27 27.17
CA TYR A 180 2.31 1.49 26.52
C TYR A 180 2.53 2.96 26.18
N LYS A 181 3.75 3.44 26.36
CA LYS A 181 4.24 4.68 25.77
C LYS A 181 4.80 4.38 24.40
N VAL A 182 4.35 5.14 23.40
CA VAL A 182 4.83 5.05 22.02
C VAL A 182 6.04 5.94 21.83
N PHE A 183 7.05 5.44 21.16
CA PHE A 183 8.25 6.19 20.80
C PHE A 183 8.83 5.66 19.49
N ASN A 184 9.80 6.39 18.93
CA ASN A 184 10.45 6.05 17.67
C ASN A 184 9.46 5.82 16.51
N VAL A 185 8.51 6.75 16.36
CA VAL A 185 7.62 6.73 15.20
C VAL A 185 8.44 7.03 13.95
N HIS A 186 8.44 6.13 13.02
CA HIS A 186 9.16 6.29 11.76
C HIS A 186 8.33 5.81 10.58
N GLU A 187 8.60 6.42 9.43
CA GLU A 187 8.01 5.98 8.17
C GLU A 187 8.83 4.84 7.58
N SER A 188 8.18 3.72 7.32
CA SER A 188 8.80 2.64 6.55
C SER A 188 8.25 2.63 5.12
N TYR A 189 9.17 2.65 4.16
CA TYR A 189 8.84 2.48 2.74
C TYR A 189 8.91 0.99 2.39
N ARG A 190 7.79 0.38 2.06
CA ARG A 190 7.77 -1.00 1.60
C ARG A 190 7.41 -1.03 0.12
N ARG A 191 8.37 -1.43 -0.73
CA ARG A 191 8.22 -1.65 -2.18
C ARG A 191 7.42 -0.54 -2.88
N GLY A 192 8.06 0.59 -3.09
CA GLY A 192 7.55 1.66 -3.93
C GLY A 192 6.22 2.25 -3.45
N PHE A 193 6.29 3.24 -2.55
CA PHE A 193 5.21 4.20 -2.29
C PHE A 193 4.13 3.91 -1.25
N LYS A 194 4.07 2.77 -0.57
CA LYS A 194 3.20 2.64 0.61
C LYS A 194 3.97 3.05 1.87
N LYS A 195 3.79 4.28 2.32
CA LYS A 195 4.28 4.71 3.65
C LYS A 195 3.50 3.95 4.72
N LYS A 196 4.19 3.14 5.52
CA LYS A 196 3.64 2.54 6.74
C LYS A 196 4.34 3.16 7.93
N PHE A 197 3.59 3.72 8.86
CA PHE A 197 4.14 4.11 10.14
C PHE A 197 4.37 2.87 10.98
N ALA A 198 5.60 2.75 11.48
CA ALA A 198 5.97 1.77 12.48
C ALA A 198 6.49 2.50 13.71
N TYR A 199 6.16 2.03 14.88
CA TYR A 199 6.61 2.59 16.14
C TYR A 199 6.95 1.48 17.13
N SER A 200 7.86 1.80 18.04
CA SER A 200 8.20 0.95 19.18
C SER A 200 7.46 1.42 20.41
N GLN A 201 7.19 0.51 21.30
CA GLN A 201 6.43 0.74 22.52
C GLN A 201 7.17 0.13 23.71
N ILE A 202 7.06 0.80 24.87
CA ILE A 202 7.45 0.24 26.16
C ILE A 202 6.31 0.50 27.14
N GLY A 203 6.02 -0.47 27.98
CA GLY A 203 4.91 -0.31 28.90
C GLY A 203 4.82 -1.40 29.93
N PHE A 204 3.70 -1.35 30.63
CA PHE A 204 3.32 -2.35 31.61
C PHE A 204 2.16 -3.14 31.08
N LYS A 205 2.19 -4.45 31.30
CA LYS A 205 1.14 -5.37 30.97
C LYS A 205 0.82 -6.24 32.19
N ILE A 206 -0.45 -6.54 32.37
CA ILE A 206 -0.90 -7.49 33.39
C ILE A 206 -1.70 -8.56 32.65
N ASP A 207 -1.30 -9.81 32.80
CA ASP A 207 -2.03 -10.96 32.30
C ASP A 207 -2.66 -11.73 33.47
N TYR A 208 -3.87 -12.18 33.28
CA TYR A 208 -4.54 -13.15 34.13
C TYR A 208 -4.75 -14.45 33.36
N PHE A 209 -4.27 -15.52 33.92
CA PHE A 209 -4.38 -16.87 33.36
C PHE A 209 -4.96 -17.80 34.38
N ASN A 210 -5.91 -18.63 33.97
CA ASN A 210 -6.40 -19.77 34.74
C ASN A 210 -6.68 -20.89 33.75
N GLY A 211 -6.01 -22.02 33.92
CA GLY A 211 -6.13 -23.13 33.00
C GLY A 211 -5.62 -24.45 33.54
N THR A 212 -6.04 -25.50 32.86
CA THR A 212 -5.59 -26.86 33.14
C THR A 212 -4.95 -27.46 31.88
N GLY A 213 -3.98 -28.33 32.10
CA GLY A 213 -3.33 -29.06 31.00
C GLY A 213 -2.92 -30.46 31.45
N GLN A 214 -2.64 -31.32 30.51
CA GLN A 214 -2.06 -32.63 30.82
C GLN A 214 -0.54 -32.60 30.54
N SER A 215 0.22 -32.84 31.59
CA SER A 215 1.59 -33.32 31.44
C SER A 215 1.54 -34.82 31.20
N ILE A 216 2.60 -35.45 30.72
CA ILE A 216 2.67 -36.84 30.24
C ILE A 216 1.93 -37.85 31.13
N ASN A 217 1.80 -37.62 32.44
CA ASN A 217 1.12 -38.51 33.39
C ASN A 217 0.28 -37.79 34.44
N GLU A 218 0.17 -36.47 34.45
CA GLU A 218 -0.50 -35.72 35.50
C GLU A 218 -1.27 -34.52 34.94
N GLU A 219 -2.44 -34.28 35.54
CA GLU A 219 -3.19 -33.08 35.29
C GLU A 219 -2.52 -31.89 35.99
N VAL A 220 -2.21 -30.84 35.26
CA VAL A 220 -1.60 -29.62 35.79
C VAL A 220 -2.64 -28.52 35.79
N ALA A 221 -2.97 -28.00 36.95
CA ALA A 221 -3.73 -26.77 37.11
C ALA A 221 -2.73 -25.62 37.36
N LEU A 222 -2.96 -24.49 36.70
CA LEU A 222 -2.13 -23.30 36.83
C LEU A 222 -2.98 -22.04 36.72
N GLY A 223 -3.06 -21.29 37.82
CA GLY A 223 -3.69 -19.98 37.85
C GLY A 223 -2.71 -18.92 38.34
N TYR A 224 -2.57 -17.80 37.62
CA TYR A 224 -1.66 -16.74 38.03
C TYR A 224 -2.09 -15.37 37.53
N ILE A 225 -1.58 -14.33 38.21
CA ILE A 225 -1.56 -12.95 37.76
C ILE A 225 -0.11 -12.61 37.43
N ASN A 226 0.14 -12.08 36.23
CA ASN A 226 1.50 -11.80 35.73
C ASN A 226 1.68 -10.33 35.39
N PRO A 227 2.11 -9.48 36.34
CA PRO A 227 2.60 -8.17 36.01
C PRO A 227 3.93 -8.27 35.26
N GLN A 228 4.08 -7.52 34.19
CA GLN A 228 5.24 -7.58 33.31
C GLN A 228 5.57 -6.22 32.71
N VAL A 229 6.86 -6.01 32.43
CA VAL A 229 7.35 -4.96 31.57
C VAL A 229 7.35 -5.51 30.15
N SER A 230 6.82 -4.75 29.23
CA SER A 230 6.65 -5.17 27.85
C SER A 230 7.34 -4.19 26.94
N PHE A 231 8.04 -4.72 25.96
CA PHE A 231 8.73 -3.98 24.91
C PHE A 231 8.29 -4.51 23.54
N ILE A 232 7.78 -3.65 22.69
CA ILE A 232 7.31 -4.01 21.35
C ILE A 232 8.09 -3.20 20.31
N ALA A 233 8.80 -3.90 19.42
CA ALA A 233 9.55 -3.31 18.34
C ALA A 233 8.74 -3.33 17.05
N ASN A 234 8.61 -2.17 16.42
CA ASN A 234 7.93 -2.00 15.12
C ASN A 234 6.52 -2.62 15.04
N ARG A 235 5.82 -2.71 16.16
CA ARG A 235 4.50 -3.38 16.29
C ARG A 235 4.48 -4.84 15.81
N SER A 236 5.62 -5.49 15.70
CA SER A 236 5.71 -6.85 15.14
C SER A 236 6.38 -7.85 16.06
N LEU A 237 7.31 -7.40 16.88
CA LEU A 237 8.05 -8.27 17.81
C LEU A 237 7.95 -7.69 19.21
N GLY A 238 7.47 -8.49 20.16
CA GLY A 238 7.36 -8.11 21.56
C GLY A 238 8.16 -9.05 22.46
N LEU A 239 8.72 -8.46 23.51
CA LEU A 239 9.34 -9.16 24.63
C LEU A 239 8.67 -8.66 25.89
N ASP A 240 8.07 -9.57 26.64
CA ASP A 240 7.51 -9.30 27.94
C ASP A 240 8.35 -10.02 29.02
N ILE A 241 8.71 -9.31 30.07
CA ILE A 241 9.44 -9.86 31.23
C ILE A 241 8.64 -9.55 32.48
N GLY A 242 8.31 -10.55 33.25
CA GLY A 242 7.45 -10.39 34.42
C GLY A 242 7.68 -11.45 35.49
N TYR A 243 6.76 -11.40 36.47
CA TYR A 243 6.74 -12.35 37.55
C TYR A 243 5.31 -12.86 37.78
N ALA A 244 5.08 -14.12 37.44
CA ALA A 244 3.78 -14.76 37.59
C ALA A 244 3.52 -15.08 39.07
N LEU A 245 2.61 -14.34 39.67
CA LEU A 245 2.13 -14.57 41.03
C LEU A 245 1.12 -15.71 41.00
N ILE A 246 1.53 -16.87 41.50
CA ILE A 246 0.72 -18.09 41.48
C ILE A 246 -0.44 -17.93 42.46
N GLN A 247 -1.65 -18.20 41.99
CA GLN A 247 -2.89 -18.22 42.74
C GLN A 247 -3.32 -19.64 43.05
N GLU A 248 -3.19 -20.53 42.09
CA GLU A 248 -3.54 -21.90 42.14
C GLU A 248 -2.61 -22.73 41.29
N THR A 249 -2.09 -23.86 41.82
CA THR A 249 -1.24 -24.74 41.06
C THR A 249 -1.17 -26.13 41.68
N THR A 250 -0.98 -27.13 40.83
CA THR A 250 -0.55 -28.47 41.20
C THR A 250 0.98 -28.66 41.08
N LEU A 251 1.68 -27.63 40.63
CA LEU A 251 3.14 -27.65 40.54
C LEU A 251 3.79 -27.44 41.92
N PRO A 252 5.00 -27.95 42.15
CA PRO A 252 5.74 -27.74 43.40
C PRO A 252 6.35 -26.32 43.47
N VAL A 253 5.48 -25.30 43.50
CA VAL A 253 5.90 -23.87 43.48
C VAL A 253 5.17 -23.12 44.58
N ASP A 254 5.92 -22.52 45.48
CA ASP A 254 5.35 -21.89 46.69
C ASP A 254 4.91 -20.42 46.47
N LYS A 255 5.53 -19.67 45.54
CA LYS A 255 5.30 -18.20 45.48
C LYS A 255 5.09 -17.62 44.11
N GLY A 256 5.83 -18.01 43.10
CA GLY A 256 5.71 -17.47 41.78
C GLY A 256 6.89 -17.83 40.86
N LEU A 257 6.73 -17.54 39.60
CA LEU A 257 7.67 -17.88 38.55
C LEU A 257 8.09 -16.64 37.74
N CYS A 258 9.35 -16.54 37.39
CA CYS A 258 9.77 -15.58 36.39
C CYS A 258 9.11 -15.89 35.04
N SER A 259 8.66 -14.87 34.36
CA SER A 259 7.95 -14.98 33.09
C SER A 259 8.71 -14.27 31.98
N PHE A 260 8.98 -14.98 30.92
CA PHE A 260 9.54 -14.44 29.69
C PHE A 260 8.63 -14.80 28.54
N ASN A 261 8.15 -13.80 27.82
CA ASN A 261 7.21 -14.02 26.71
C ASN A 261 7.70 -13.33 25.44
N LEU A 262 7.82 -14.10 24.36
CA LEU A 262 8.10 -13.59 23.03
C LEU A 262 6.80 -13.55 22.24
N ASN A 263 6.53 -12.42 21.63
CA ASN A 263 5.34 -12.18 20.82
C ASN A 263 5.75 -11.83 19.38
N ALA A 264 5.17 -12.53 18.42
CA ALA A 264 5.20 -12.09 17.02
C ALA A 264 3.82 -11.55 16.66
N GLU A 265 3.73 -10.28 16.33
CA GLU A 265 2.48 -9.56 16.13
C GLU A 265 2.24 -9.20 14.68
N PHE A 266 0.99 -9.32 14.25
CA PHE A 266 0.50 -8.96 12.92
C PHE A 266 -0.56 -7.87 13.06
N PRO A 267 -0.17 -6.59 13.06
CA PRO A 267 -1.10 -5.49 13.27
C PRO A 267 -2.01 -5.28 12.06
N ILE A 268 -3.31 -5.18 12.33
CA ILE A 268 -4.39 -4.90 11.36
C ILE A 268 -5.16 -3.70 11.89
N GLU A 269 -4.78 -2.49 11.48
CA GLU A 269 -5.37 -1.22 11.94
C GLU A 269 -5.40 -1.05 13.46
N PHE A 270 -6.56 -1.31 14.07
CA PHE A 270 -6.81 -1.24 15.51
C PHE A 270 -6.77 -2.62 16.20
N LEU A 271 -6.58 -3.68 15.43
CA LEU A 271 -6.42 -5.05 15.94
C LEU A 271 -4.98 -5.52 15.72
N SER A 272 -4.54 -6.46 16.54
CA SER A 272 -3.31 -7.22 16.33
C SER A 272 -3.55 -8.69 16.64
N LEU A 273 -3.17 -9.55 15.70
CA LEU A 273 -3.08 -10.99 15.93
C LEU A 273 -1.65 -11.31 16.34
N GLY A 274 -1.47 -12.15 17.37
CA GLY A 274 -0.17 -12.49 17.88
C GLY A 274 0.04 -14.00 18.01
N LEU A 275 1.27 -14.41 17.79
CA LEU A 275 1.82 -15.70 18.19
C LEU A 275 2.66 -15.47 19.44
N ASN A 276 2.44 -16.24 20.49
CA ASN A 276 3.12 -16.08 21.76
C ASN A 276 3.83 -17.36 22.16
N ALA A 277 5.03 -17.20 22.70
CA ALA A 277 5.76 -18.27 23.36
C ALA A 277 6.23 -17.75 24.72
N ARG A 278 5.74 -18.34 25.79
CA ARG A 278 6.02 -17.94 27.18
C ARG A 278 6.76 -19.04 27.91
N VAL A 279 7.79 -18.64 28.64
CA VAL A 279 8.48 -19.51 29.60
C VAL A 279 8.21 -18.99 31.00
N LEU A 280 7.75 -19.88 31.89
CA LEU A 280 7.63 -19.66 33.32
C LEU A 280 8.68 -20.50 34.00
N THR A 281 9.53 -19.92 34.83
CA THR A 281 10.68 -20.61 35.43
C THR A 281 10.99 -20.08 36.84
N ASP A 282 11.41 -20.95 37.72
CA ASP A 282 12.08 -20.62 39.00
C ASP A 282 13.62 -20.68 38.88
N PHE A 283 14.12 -20.96 37.68
CA PHE A 283 15.54 -21.20 37.36
C PHE A 283 16.16 -22.47 37.96
N ASN A 284 15.36 -23.30 38.61
CA ASN A 284 15.78 -24.56 39.21
C ASN A 284 15.02 -25.73 38.56
N GLU A 285 13.95 -26.15 39.21
CA GLU A 285 13.23 -27.38 38.83
C GLU A 285 12.03 -27.12 37.93
N VAL A 286 11.42 -25.95 38.05
CA VAL A 286 10.20 -25.61 37.31
C VAL A 286 10.50 -24.82 36.06
N ASN A 287 10.26 -25.46 34.93
CA ASN A 287 10.33 -24.82 33.63
C ASN A 287 9.07 -25.18 32.85
N HIS A 288 8.24 -24.18 32.59
CA HIS A 288 6.97 -24.34 31.93
C HIS A 288 6.92 -23.50 30.65
N ILE A 289 6.55 -24.11 29.55
CA ILE A 289 6.40 -23.42 28.28
C ILE A 289 4.93 -23.37 27.88
N GLN A 290 4.47 -22.20 27.53
CA GLN A 290 3.13 -21.96 27.03
C GLN A 290 3.22 -21.40 25.63
N TYR A 291 2.44 -21.94 24.70
CA TYR A 291 2.31 -21.44 23.35
C TYR A 291 0.87 -20.98 23.11
N GLY A 292 0.70 -19.88 22.40
CA GLY A 292 -0.63 -19.37 22.21
C GLY A 292 -0.79 -18.42 21.05
N LEU A 293 -2.06 -18.19 20.78
CA LEU A 293 -2.53 -17.16 19.87
C LEU A 293 -3.16 -16.03 20.69
N SER A 294 -2.90 -14.80 20.31
CA SER A 294 -3.52 -13.62 20.93
C SER A 294 -4.25 -12.75 19.93
N LEU A 295 -5.33 -12.17 20.39
CA LEU A 295 -6.03 -11.08 19.74
C LEU A 295 -5.94 -9.86 20.66
N LYS A 296 -5.42 -8.73 20.16
CA LYS A 296 -5.33 -7.47 20.88
C LYS A 296 -6.17 -6.43 20.18
N TYR A 297 -6.80 -5.56 20.95
CA TYR A 297 -7.37 -4.32 20.46
C TYR A 297 -6.49 -3.15 20.88
N ILE A 298 -6.22 -2.22 19.97
CA ILE A 298 -5.26 -1.13 20.17
C ILE A 298 -6.01 0.20 20.22
N PHE A 299 -6.21 0.73 21.43
CA PHE A 299 -6.70 2.09 21.64
C PHE A 299 -5.52 3.07 21.60
N LYS A 300 -5.54 4.00 20.65
CA LYS A 300 -4.51 5.02 20.49
C LYS A 300 -4.91 6.32 21.20
N LEU A 301 -4.01 6.87 21.99
CA LEU A 301 -4.20 8.10 22.73
C LEU A 301 -3.19 9.17 22.30
N GLY A 302 -3.58 10.44 22.41
CA GLY A 302 -2.75 11.57 22.01
C GLY A 302 -2.69 11.82 20.50
N ASN A 303 -3.57 11.19 19.72
CA ASN A 303 -3.61 11.24 18.26
C ASN A 303 -4.62 12.26 17.69
N THR A 304 -4.96 13.30 18.46
CA THR A 304 -5.85 14.38 17.99
C THR A 304 -5.12 15.33 17.06
N LEU A 305 -5.80 15.75 16.00
CA LEU A 305 -5.30 16.78 15.08
C LEU A 305 -5.75 18.16 15.56
N SER A 306 -4.82 19.11 15.59
CA SER A 306 -5.11 20.51 15.82
C SER A 306 -5.56 21.20 14.53
N GLN A 307 -6.11 22.40 14.62
CA GLN A 307 -6.45 23.22 13.45
C GLN A 307 -5.21 23.48 12.56
N ALA A 308 -4.07 23.78 13.19
CA ALA A 308 -2.81 23.99 12.46
C ALA A 308 -2.34 22.76 11.68
N ASP A 309 -2.64 21.54 12.15
CA ASP A 309 -2.35 20.32 11.43
C ASP A 309 -3.17 20.17 10.17
N LEU A 310 -4.47 20.51 10.25
CA LEU A 310 -5.37 20.47 9.10
C LEU A 310 -4.97 21.50 8.04
N GLU A 311 -4.60 22.69 8.44
CA GLU A 311 -4.07 23.75 7.56
C GLU A 311 -2.75 23.31 6.91
N GLY A 312 -1.86 22.65 7.67
CA GLY A 312 -0.62 22.08 7.15
C GLY A 312 -0.85 21.01 6.08
N ILE A 313 -1.85 20.14 6.27
CA ILE A 313 -2.26 19.13 5.28
C ILE A 313 -2.75 19.82 4.01
N GLN A 314 -3.63 20.81 4.14
CA GLN A 314 -4.17 21.53 2.99
C GLN A 314 -3.06 22.22 2.18
N LYS A 315 -2.16 22.93 2.87
CA LYS A 315 -0.98 23.56 2.23
C LYS A 315 -0.08 22.55 1.52
N SER A 316 0.08 21.35 2.08
CA SER A 316 0.87 20.28 1.45
C SER A 316 0.23 19.82 0.14
N ILE A 317 -1.09 19.66 0.08
CA ILE A 317 -1.83 19.28 -1.13
C ILE A 317 -1.68 20.35 -2.20
N GLU A 318 -1.84 21.62 -1.83
CA GLU A 318 -1.65 22.74 -2.75
C GLU A 318 -0.22 22.80 -3.32
N THR A 319 0.79 22.56 -2.47
CA THR A 319 2.19 22.56 -2.90
C THR A 319 2.51 21.43 -3.89
N ILE A 320 1.90 20.26 -3.74
CA ILE A 320 2.06 19.12 -4.67
C ILE A 320 1.40 19.45 -6.02
N SER A 321 0.27 20.14 -6.00
CA SER A 321 -0.47 20.53 -7.21
C SER A 321 0.23 21.61 -8.04
N ILE A 322 1.23 22.32 -7.49
CA ILE A 322 1.96 23.41 -8.17
C ILE A 322 3.30 22.93 -8.80
N LYS A 323 3.82 21.79 -8.37
CA LYS A 323 5.07 21.19 -8.89
C LYS A 323 4.82 20.31 -10.10
#